data_68a838e1b9d7d6bc3cadcde78a1e75c9
#
_entry.id   68a838e1b9d7d6bc3cadcde78a1e75c9
#
_cell.length_a   1.000
_cell.length_b   1.000
_cell.length_c   1.000
_cell.angle_alpha   90.00
_cell.angle_beta   90.00
_cell.angle_gamma   90.00
#
_symmetry.space_group_name_H-M   'P 1'
#
loop_
_entity.id
_entity.type
_entity.pdbx_description
1 polymer ?
#
loop_
_entity_poly.entity_id
_entity_poly.type
_entity_poly.pdbx_seq_one_letter_code
_entity_poly.pdbx_strand_id
1 'polypeptide(L)'
;MQAGSRKNMERMAEVVPDSDARNLQQFLTHSKWSARDVIDQVANDANELLGDEQQTGFFIDESGFAKQGPMSVGVARQWLGRLGKVDNGQVAVFGVLGKDRFAVPVDVRLYLPKKWIEDPKRCDRGGIPEWQRVFRTKDELALEMVRRARENGLRFSWVGADGGYGKGPGFCMALDQMGERFVVDLHSDFTVYLDDPAPYIPEKINKQGPPFTRYRTDARSYEVKEVVEHFQLSDQPVLKLRKTSRGPLRVRALRLPVYVWNRESVEAKRYTLIATLTLGQNPETKISLSNAAETIELKRLAWMQRQRYWIERAFEDGKSECGMADYQVRKWNAWHHHMALVMMAMLFMLTERIRHKDTYPLLSCSDIEELLSHFLPRRDVSEAEVIRQLEDRHRRRQSAIEAHTRKR
;
A
#
# COMPACT_ATOMS: atom_id res chain seq x y z
N MET A 1 15.03 11.09 10.96
CA MET A 1 14.15 11.94 11.76
C MET A 1 14.77 13.29 12.16
N GLN A 2 16.07 13.44 12.30
CA GLN A 2 16.70 14.72 12.68
C GLN A 2 16.93 15.73 11.53
N ALA A 3 16.87 15.31 10.27
CA ALA A 3 17.14 16.18 9.13
C ALA A 3 15.88 16.98 8.76
N GLY A 4 16.01 18.28 8.63
CA GLY A 4 14.92 19.22 8.31
C GLY A 4 14.01 18.81 7.12
N SER A 5 13.98 19.55 6.03
CA SER A 5 13.03 19.37 4.94
C SER A 5 13.15 18.06 4.10
N ARG A 6 14.29 17.34 4.15
CA ARG A 6 14.50 16.06 3.42
C ARG A 6 15.37 15.11 4.25
N LYS A 7 14.90 13.89 4.41
CA LYS A 7 15.56 12.84 5.22
C LYS A 7 16.38 11.88 4.34
N ASN A 8 17.24 12.45 3.46
CA ASN A 8 18.18 11.68 2.66
C ASN A 8 19.58 11.65 3.31
N MET A 9 20.45 10.77 2.85
CA MET A 9 21.80 10.55 3.41
C MET A 9 22.64 11.83 3.52
N GLU A 10 22.56 12.70 2.50
CA GLU A 10 23.34 13.96 2.50
C GLU A 10 22.87 14.89 3.62
N ARG A 11 21.54 15.04 3.76
CA ARG A 11 20.95 15.89 4.79
C ARG A 11 21.09 15.31 6.20
N MET A 12 21.01 13.98 6.32
CA MET A 12 21.27 13.32 7.59
C MET A 12 22.71 13.53 8.05
N ALA A 13 23.69 13.42 7.15
CA ALA A 13 25.09 13.66 7.46
C ALA A 13 25.41 15.11 7.86
N GLU A 14 24.60 16.07 7.45
CA GLU A 14 24.75 17.47 7.86
C GLU A 14 24.30 17.74 9.30
N VAL A 15 23.44 16.88 9.86
CA VAL A 15 22.78 17.09 11.16
C VAL A 15 23.25 16.11 12.22
N VAL A 16 23.50 14.85 11.85
CA VAL A 16 23.90 13.80 12.80
C VAL A 16 25.39 13.91 13.12
N PRO A 17 25.81 13.98 14.41
CA PRO A 17 27.21 13.98 14.78
C PRO A 17 27.94 12.75 14.24
N ASP A 18 29.20 12.89 13.94
CA ASP A 18 30.11 11.82 13.49
C ASP A 18 29.61 11.01 12.28
N SER A 19 28.61 11.51 11.58
CA SER A 19 28.09 10.88 10.37
C SER A 19 28.72 11.48 9.10
N ASP A 20 28.87 10.62 8.10
CA ASP A 20 29.36 10.97 6.77
C ASP A 20 28.43 10.43 5.69
N ALA A 21 28.11 11.25 4.70
CA ALA A 21 27.18 10.86 3.63
C ALA A 21 27.69 9.66 2.80
N ARG A 22 29.02 9.50 2.66
CA ARG A 22 29.61 8.37 1.96
C ARG A 22 29.45 7.09 2.78
N ASN A 23 29.67 7.14 4.09
CA ASN A 23 29.46 6.00 4.97
C ASN A 23 28.01 5.57 5.02
N LEU A 24 27.06 6.51 5.09
CA LEU A 24 25.62 6.23 4.99
C LEU A 24 25.26 5.62 3.64
N GLN A 25 25.83 6.12 2.55
CA GLN A 25 25.65 5.54 1.22
C GLN A 25 26.22 4.13 1.14
N GLN A 26 27.43 3.90 1.68
CA GLN A 26 28.06 2.58 1.78
C GLN A 26 27.18 1.60 2.55
N PHE A 27 26.64 2.03 3.68
CA PHE A 27 25.75 1.24 4.52
C PHE A 27 24.50 0.81 3.75
N LEU A 28 23.85 1.70 2.99
CA LEU A 28 22.65 1.36 2.21
C LEU A 28 22.94 0.54 0.95
N THR A 29 24.11 0.75 0.30
CA THR A 29 24.33 0.18 -1.03
C THR A 29 25.23 -1.06 -1.04
N HIS A 30 26.14 -1.19 -0.09
CA HIS A 30 27.18 -2.22 -0.12
C HIS A 30 27.24 -3.10 1.13
N SER A 31 26.71 -2.66 2.26
CA SER A 31 26.71 -3.48 3.48
C SER A 31 25.89 -4.75 3.30
N LYS A 32 26.42 -5.85 3.79
CA LYS A 32 25.86 -7.20 3.64
C LYS A 32 24.87 -7.52 4.78
N TRP A 33 23.78 -6.82 4.86
CA TRP A 33 22.67 -7.17 5.74
C TRP A 33 21.40 -7.43 4.94
N SER A 34 20.52 -8.24 5.50
CA SER A 34 19.29 -8.63 4.84
C SER A 34 18.16 -7.64 5.18
N ALA A 35 17.74 -6.86 4.19
CA ALA A 35 16.53 -6.05 4.33
C ALA A 35 15.30 -6.90 4.64
N ARG A 36 15.27 -8.13 4.13
CA ARG A 36 14.13 -9.04 4.35
C ARG A 36 14.01 -9.45 5.81
N ASP A 37 15.14 -9.80 6.46
CA ASP A 37 15.12 -10.22 7.87
C ASP A 37 14.70 -9.05 8.78
N VAL A 38 15.13 -7.82 8.45
CA VAL A 38 14.71 -6.62 9.19
C VAL A 38 13.22 -6.35 9.00
N ILE A 39 12.70 -6.49 7.78
CA ILE A 39 11.26 -6.32 7.50
C ILE A 39 10.45 -7.41 8.22
N ASP A 40 10.91 -8.66 8.24
CA ASP A 40 10.25 -9.75 8.95
C ASP A 40 10.25 -9.51 10.48
N GLN A 41 11.33 -8.96 11.04
CA GLN A 41 11.35 -8.56 12.45
C GLN A 41 10.38 -7.41 12.73
N VAL A 42 10.35 -6.38 11.86
CA VAL A 42 9.35 -5.31 11.96
C VAL A 42 7.93 -5.85 11.93
N ALA A 43 7.66 -6.85 11.08
CA ALA A 43 6.35 -7.48 10.99
C ALA A 43 5.99 -8.24 12.29
N ASN A 44 6.95 -8.95 12.88
CA ASN A 44 6.76 -9.65 14.16
C ASN A 44 6.48 -8.67 15.30
N ASP A 45 7.30 -7.63 15.44
CA ASP A 45 7.13 -6.61 16.47
C ASP A 45 5.80 -5.85 16.31
N ALA A 46 5.41 -5.56 15.07
CA ALA A 46 4.11 -4.97 14.76
C ALA A 46 2.95 -5.91 15.10
N ASN A 47 3.12 -7.22 14.90
CA ASN A 47 2.15 -8.23 15.25
C ASN A 47 1.98 -8.37 16.77
N GLU A 48 3.02 -8.18 17.57
CA GLU A 48 2.90 -8.11 19.03
C GLU A 48 2.06 -6.91 19.49
N LEU A 49 2.21 -5.76 18.80
CA LEU A 49 1.51 -4.52 19.15
C LEU A 49 0.06 -4.46 18.64
N LEU A 50 -0.18 -4.93 17.43
CA LEU A 50 -1.46 -4.77 16.72
C LEU A 50 -2.15 -6.08 16.40
N GLY A 51 -1.46 -7.22 16.42
CA GLY A 51 -1.98 -8.51 15.96
C GLY A 51 -3.19 -8.96 16.76
N ASP A 52 -4.33 -9.23 16.05
CA ASP A 52 -5.59 -9.63 16.64
C ASP A 52 -6.48 -10.28 15.57
N GLU A 53 -6.97 -11.47 15.83
CA GLU A 53 -7.79 -12.23 14.89
C GLU A 53 -9.23 -11.73 14.76
N GLN A 54 -9.61 -10.73 15.53
CA GLN A 54 -10.95 -10.16 15.50
C GLN A 54 -10.96 -8.71 14.98
N GLN A 55 -9.97 -7.89 15.36
CA GLN A 55 -10.02 -6.45 15.17
C GLN A 55 -8.99 -5.92 14.16
N THR A 56 -7.91 -6.64 13.92
CA THR A 56 -6.85 -6.19 13.01
C THR A 56 -7.16 -6.54 11.57
N GLY A 57 -6.94 -5.58 10.67
CA GLY A 57 -6.93 -5.80 9.22
C GLY A 57 -5.51 -5.87 8.68
N PHE A 58 -5.31 -6.70 7.66
CA PHE A 58 -4.14 -6.67 6.80
C PHE A 58 -4.52 -5.94 5.51
N PHE A 59 -3.90 -4.81 5.26
CA PHE A 59 -4.29 -3.96 4.17
C PHE A 59 -3.24 -3.94 3.08
N ILE A 60 -3.70 -3.97 1.84
CA ILE A 60 -2.88 -3.81 0.65
C ILE A 60 -3.14 -2.43 0.06
N ASP A 61 -2.06 -1.70 -0.19
CA ASP A 61 -2.12 -0.41 -0.89
C ASP A 61 -0.80 -0.13 -1.61
N GLU A 62 -0.82 0.83 -2.53
CA GLU A 62 0.33 1.20 -3.32
C GLU A 62 0.88 2.57 -2.92
N SER A 63 2.19 2.73 -3.04
CA SER A 63 2.79 4.04 -2.97
C SER A 63 3.69 4.30 -4.16
N GLY A 64 3.44 5.42 -4.83
CA GLY A 64 4.21 5.90 -5.96
C GLY A 64 5.28 6.92 -5.54
N PHE A 65 6.48 6.80 -6.14
CA PHE A 65 7.64 7.65 -5.89
C PHE A 65 8.13 8.24 -7.21
N ALA A 66 7.87 9.54 -7.43
CA ALA A 66 8.36 10.23 -8.62
C ALA A 66 9.90 10.20 -8.68
N LYS A 67 10.46 9.91 -9.84
CA LYS A 67 11.90 9.82 -10.09
C LYS A 67 12.29 10.56 -11.35
N GLN A 68 13.47 11.17 -11.32
CA GLN A 68 14.07 11.75 -12.51
C GLN A 68 15.01 10.74 -13.19
N GLY A 69 14.92 10.64 -14.51
CA GLY A 69 15.77 9.76 -15.30
C GLY A 69 15.41 8.27 -15.21
N PRO A 70 16.10 7.41 -16.02
CA PRO A 70 15.74 6.00 -16.22
C PRO A 70 16.51 5.02 -15.34
N MET A 71 17.38 5.49 -14.42
CA MET A 71 18.41 4.65 -13.80
C MET A 71 17.96 3.96 -12.52
N SER A 72 16.91 4.41 -11.86
CA SER A 72 16.42 3.77 -10.63
C SER A 72 15.73 2.45 -10.95
N VAL A 73 16.00 1.41 -10.17
CA VAL A 73 15.41 0.07 -10.33
C VAL A 73 13.88 0.16 -10.33
N GLY A 74 13.21 -0.52 -11.27
CA GLY A 74 11.75 -0.50 -11.37
C GLY A 74 11.13 0.81 -11.91
N VAL A 75 11.95 1.82 -12.27
CA VAL A 75 11.43 3.09 -12.78
C VAL A 75 10.84 2.93 -14.18
N ALA A 76 9.65 3.48 -14.36
CA ALA A 76 8.96 3.57 -15.65
C ALA A 76 7.93 4.70 -15.62
N ARG A 77 7.36 5.02 -16.79
CA ARG A 77 6.13 5.82 -16.85
C ARG A 77 4.96 4.97 -16.38
N GLN A 78 4.39 5.33 -15.26
CA GLN A 78 3.26 4.62 -14.64
C GLN A 78 2.40 5.60 -13.85
N TRP A 79 1.18 5.19 -13.52
CA TRP A 79 0.28 6.01 -12.71
C TRP A 79 0.86 6.22 -11.32
N LEU A 80 0.96 7.46 -10.91
CA LEU A 80 1.40 7.87 -9.58
C LEU A 80 0.22 8.56 -8.88
N GLY A 81 -0.49 7.84 -8.01
CA GLY A 81 -1.73 8.31 -7.35
C GLY A 81 -1.57 9.68 -6.68
N ARG A 82 -0.44 9.93 -5.99
CA ARG A 82 -0.16 11.24 -5.37
C ARG A 82 -0.13 12.41 -6.37
N LEU A 83 0.29 12.15 -7.61
CA LEU A 83 0.36 13.17 -8.65
C LEU A 83 -0.90 13.24 -9.50
N GLY A 84 -1.80 12.24 -9.39
CA GLY A 84 -3.00 12.13 -10.20
C GLY A 84 -2.73 12.00 -11.72
N LYS A 85 -1.54 11.51 -12.11
CA LYS A 85 -1.14 11.40 -13.52
C LYS A 85 -0.13 10.27 -13.74
N VAL A 86 0.02 9.88 -15.02
CA VAL A 86 1.12 9.01 -15.47
C VAL A 86 2.40 9.82 -15.54
N ASP A 87 3.39 9.46 -14.74
CA ASP A 87 4.69 10.11 -14.70
C ASP A 87 5.81 9.09 -14.51
N ASN A 88 7.07 9.55 -14.62
CA ASN A 88 8.24 8.70 -14.41
C ASN A 88 8.45 8.44 -12.92
N GLY A 89 8.36 7.19 -12.49
CA GLY A 89 8.49 6.86 -11.08
C GLY A 89 8.60 5.36 -10.81
N GLN A 90 8.74 5.05 -9.55
CA GLN A 90 8.68 3.70 -8.98
C GLN A 90 7.33 3.55 -8.27
N VAL A 91 6.79 2.34 -8.28
CA VAL A 91 5.62 1.99 -7.48
C VAL A 91 5.98 0.79 -6.61
N ALA A 92 5.59 0.83 -5.36
CA ALA A 92 5.71 -0.30 -4.46
C ALA A 92 4.34 -0.66 -3.89
N VAL A 93 4.12 -1.95 -3.71
CA VAL A 93 2.98 -2.54 -3.01
C VAL A 93 3.37 -2.75 -1.56
N PHE A 94 2.53 -2.35 -0.65
CA PHE A 94 2.74 -2.48 0.79
C PHE A 94 1.66 -3.36 1.42
N GLY A 95 2.09 -4.21 2.36
CA GLY A 95 1.23 -4.86 3.33
C GLY A 95 1.28 -4.10 4.65
N VAL A 96 0.14 -3.74 5.20
CA VAL A 96 0.02 -2.89 6.37
C VAL A 96 -0.86 -3.57 7.41
N LEU A 97 -0.39 -3.72 8.65
CA LEU A 97 -1.26 -4.08 9.78
C LEU A 97 -1.94 -2.82 10.31
N GLY A 98 -3.25 -2.91 10.53
CA GLY A 98 -4.02 -1.80 11.08
C GLY A 98 -5.07 -2.26 12.07
N LYS A 99 -5.11 -1.59 13.24
CA LYS A 99 -6.09 -1.77 14.30
C LYS A 99 -6.52 -0.41 14.84
N ASP A 100 -7.83 -0.13 14.80
CA ASP A 100 -8.38 1.17 15.17
C ASP A 100 -7.74 2.33 14.41
N ARG A 101 -7.02 3.21 15.13
CA ARG A 101 -6.31 4.37 14.56
C ARG A 101 -4.82 4.14 14.34
N PHE A 102 -4.34 2.94 14.56
CA PHE A 102 -2.94 2.58 14.47
C PHE A 102 -2.71 1.71 13.22
N ALA A 103 -1.75 2.08 12.41
CA ALA A 103 -1.36 1.32 11.23
C ALA A 103 0.14 1.45 10.99
N VAL A 104 0.77 0.37 10.52
CA VAL A 104 2.19 0.33 10.18
C VAL A 104 2.45 -0.66 9.04
N PRO A 105 3.29 -0.33 8.04
CA PRO A 105 3.73 -1.26 7.03
C PRO A 105 4.53 -2.43 7.65
N VAL A 106 4.20 -3.63 7.22
CA VAL A 106 4.84 -4.90 7.67
C VAL A 106 5.45 -5.69 6.52
N ASP A 107 5.14 -5.35 5.29
CA ASP A 107 5.81 -5.88 4.10
C ASP A 107 5.82 -4.83 2.99
N VAL A 108 6.78 -4.95 2.07
CA VAL A 108 6.89 -4.08 0.89
C VAL A 108 7.48 -4.84 -0.29
N ARG A 109 6.92 -4.64 -1.48
CA ARG A 109 7.38 -5.21 -2.76
C ARG A 109 7.52 -4.11 -3.79
N LEU A 110 8.73 -3.97 -4.37
CA LEU A 110 8.93 -3.08 -5.50
C LEU A 110 8.32 -3.72 -6.75
N TYR A 111 7.37 -3.01 -7.36
CA TYR A 111 6.81 -3.43 -8.64
C TYR A 111 7.83 -3.25 -9.76
N LEU A 112 8.09 -4.33 -10.49
CA LEU A 112 8.96 -4.36 -11.65
C LEU A 112 8.11 -4.39 -12.93
N PRO A 113 7.99 -3.28 -13.67
CA PRO A 113 7.27 -3.26 -14.94
C PRO A 113 7.85 -4.26 -15.94
N LYS A 114 7.01 -4.85 -16.81
CA LYS A 114 7.37 -5.88 -17.77
C LYS A 114 8.63 -5.53 -18.59
N LYS A 115 8.76 -4.26 -19.02
CA LYS A 115 9.94 -3.73 -19.73
C LYS A 115 11.26 -3.81 -18.94
N TRP A 116 11.21 -3.98 -17.60
CA TRP A 116 12.41 -4.26 -16.81
C TRP A 116 12.81 -5.70 -16.92
N ILE A 117 11.86 -6.61 -16.80
CA ILE A 117 12.08 -8.07 -16.83
C ILE A 117 12.55 -8.52 -18.21
N GLU A 118 12.06 -7.87 -19.28
CA GLU A 118 12.44 -8.13 -20.69
C GLU A 118 13.84 -7.59 -21.05
N ASP A 119 14.51 -6.83 -20.16
CA ASP A 119 15.87 -6.30 -20.39
C ASP A 119 16.86 -6.83 -19.34
N PRO A 120 17.54 -7.98 -19.59
CA PRO A 120 18.51 -8.57 -18.68
C PRO A 120 19.63 -7.60 -18.29
N LYS A 121 20.14 -6.82 -19.26
CA LYS A 121 21.23 -5.84 -19.00
C LYS A 121 20.78 -4.75 -18.04
N ARG A 122 19.52 -4.36 -18.12
CA ARG A 122 18.93 -3.39 -17.20
C ARG A 122 18.72 -4.00 -15.82
N CYS A 123 18.31 -5.25 -15.73
CA CYS A 123 18.22 -6.01 -14.48
C CYS A 123 19.59 -6.12 -13.80
N ASP A 124 20.65 -6.46 -14.55
CA ASP A 124 22.03 -6.53 -14.03
C ASP A 124 22.50 -5.18 -13.47
N ARG A 125 22.29 -4.12 -14.24
CA ARG A 125 22.61 -2.75 -13.78
C ARG A 125 21.82 -2.36 -12.54
N GLY A 126 20.56 -2.78 -12.44
CA GLY A 126 19.70 -2.57 -11.26
C GLY A 126 20.11 -3.41 -10.06
N GLY A 127 20.88 -4.48 -10.26
CA GLY A 127 21.25 -5.45 -9.24
C GLY A 127 20.05 -6.30 -8.80
N ILE A 128 19.12 -6.59 -9.73
CA ILE A 128 17.94 -7.43 -9.46
C ILE A 128 18.41 -8.89 -9.42
N PRO A 129 18.18 -9.64 -8.32
CA PRO A 129 18.51 -11.05 -8.23
C PRO A 129 17.77 -11.87 -9.30
N GLU A 130 18.38 -12.95 -9.80
CA GLU A 130 17.78 -13.78 -10.87
C GLU A 130 16.37 -14.29 -10.50
N TRP A 131 16.19 -14.77 -9.28
CA TRP A 131 14.91 -15.27 -8.79
C TRP A 131 13.82 -14.21 -8.68
N GLN A 132 14.17 -12.92 -8.74
CA GLN A 132 13.23 -11.79 -8.81
C GLN A 132 12.93 -11.32 -10.24
N ARG A 133 13.62 -11.84 -11.25
CA ARG A 133 13.44 -11.46 -12.66
C ARG A 133 12.25 -12.15 -13.32
N VAL A 134 11.16 -12.20 -12.59
CA VAL A 134 9.87 -12.74 -13.07
C VAL A 134 8.86 -11.62 -13.03
N PHE A 135 8.13 -11.42 -14.13
CA PHE A 135 7.04 -10.43 -14.13
C PHE A 135 5.93 -10.90 -13.19
N ARG A 136 5.52 -10.02 -12.30
CA ARG A 136 4.37 -10.18 -11.41
C ARG A 136 3.52 -8.95 -11.50
N THR A 137 2.22 -9.15 -11.61
CA THR A 137 1.23 -8.08 -11.45
C THR A 137 1.23 -7.59 -10.02
N LYS A 138 0.62 -6.43 -9.76
CA LYS A 138 0.48 -5.91 -8.41
C LYS A 138 -0.43 -6.80 -7.56
N ASP A 139 -1.45 -7.39 -8.16
CA ASP A 139 -2.37 -8.34 -7.53
C ASP A 139 -1.61 -9.61 -7.07
N GLU A 140 -0.75 -10.17 -7.93
CA GLU A 140 0.10 -11.31 -7.56
C GLU A 140 1.05 -10.98 -6.43
N LEU A 141 1.71 -9.80 -6.45
CA LEU A 141 2.55 -9.33 -5.35
C LEU A 141 1.75 -9.19 -4.04
N ALA A 142 0.55 -8.65 -4.12
CA ALA A 142 -0.34 -8.51 -2.97
C ALA A 142 -0.74 -9.88 -2.38
N LEU A 143 -1.12 -10.84 -3.21
CA LEU A 143 -1.47 -12.20 -2.77
C LEU A 143 -0.26 -12.94 -2.17
N GLU A 144 0.94 -12.78 -2.74
CA GLU A 144 2.18 -13.30 -2.15
C GLU A 144 2.44 -12.71 -0.75
N MET A 145 2.15 -11.41 -0.55
CA MET A 145 2.32 -10.75 0.74
C MET A 145 1.32 -11.25 1.78
N VAL A 146 0.05 -11.46 1.40
CA VAL A 146 -0.97 -12.04 2.28
C VAL A 146 -0.57 -13.44 2.72
N ARG A 147 -0.14 -14.30 1.77
CA ARG A 147 0.33 -15.66 2.07
C ARG A 147 1.51 -15.64 3.04
N ARG A 148 2.53 -14.81 2.74
CA ARG A 148 3.70 -14.68 3.61
C ARG A 148 3.34 -14.16 5.00
N ALA A 149 2.39 -13.21 5.11
CA ALA A 149 1.93 -12.72 6.40
C ALA A 149 1.37 -13.86 7.27
N ARG A 150 0.57 -14.77 6.68
CA ARG A 150 0.07 -15.96 7.38
C ARG A 150 1.17 -16.96 7.73
N GLU A 151 2.08 -17.23 6.80
CA GLU A 151 3.24 -18.12 7.03
C GLU A 151 4.13 -17.60 8.17
N ASN A 152 4.28 -16.29 8.30
CA ASN A 152 5.00 -15.64 9.39
C ASN A 152 4.17 -15.50 10.69
N GLY A 153 2.96 -16.03 10.74
CA GLY A 153 2.12 -16.02 11.95
C GLY A 153 1.49 -14.67 12.29
N LEU A 154 1.36 -13.75 11.34
CA LEU A 154 0.68 -12.48 11.59
C LEU A 154 -0.81 -12.70 11.82
N ARG A 155 -1.33 -12.11 12.90
CA ARG A 155 -2.73 -12.25 13.33
C ARG A 155 -3.55 -11.09 12.80
N PHE A 156 -4.47 -11.36 11.88
CA PHE A 156 -5.43 -10.39 11.34
C PHE A 156 -6.75 -11.08 11.00
N SER A 157 -7.83 -10.33 10.99
CA SER A 157 -9.20 -10.80 10.81
C SER A 157 -9.68 -10.76 9.37
N TRP A 158 -9.17 -9.81 8.58
CA TRP A 158 -9.55 -9.65 7.18
C TRP A 158 -8.45 -8.96 6.37
N VAL A 159 -8.52 -9.12 5.06
CA VAL A 159 -7.70 -8.37 4.09
C VAL A 159 -8.51 -7.20 3.52
N GLY A 160 -7.94 -6.00 3.54
CA GLY A 160 -8.52 -4.81 2.91
C GLY A 160 -7.66 -4.34 1.73
N ALA A 161 -8.29 -3.92 0.63
CA ALA A 161 -7.59 -3.34 -0.51
C ALA A 161 -8.41 -2.24 -1.17
N ASP A 162 -7.75 -1.37 -1.95
CA ASP A 162 -8.42 -0.30 -2.68
C ASP A 162 -9.06 -0.79 -3.99
N GLY A 163 -9.79 0.12 -4.67
CA GLY A 163 -10.46 -0.18 -5.95
C GLY A 163 -9.48 -0.53 -7.08
N GLY A 164 -8.19 -0.27 -6.93
CA GLY A 164 -7.17 -0.72 -7.88
C GLY A 164 -7.10 -2.23 -8.00
N TYR A 165 -7.27 -2.92 -6.87
CA TYR A 165 -7.35 -4.39 -6.76
C TYR A 165 -8.78 -4.91 -7.03
N GLY A 166 -9.80 -4.07 -6.89
CA GLY A 166 -11.20 -4.37 -7.15
C GLY A 166 -11.65 -4.06 -8.59
N LYS A 167 -10.74 -3.98 -9.57
CA LYS A 167 -11.11 -3.75 -10.99
C LYS A 167 -11.77 -4.95 -11.65
N GLY A 168 -11.46 -6.13 -11.19
CA GLY A 168 -12.01 -7.39 -11.69
C GLY A 168 -12.17 -8.40 -10.55
N PRO A 169 -12.85 -9.52 -10.80
CA PRO A 169 -13.16 -10.50 -9.77
C PRO A 169 -11.94 -11.30 -9.28
N GLY A 170 -10.87 -11.36 -10.06
CA GLY A 170 -9.76 -12.28 -9.86
C GLY A 170 -9.08 -12.16 -8.50
N PHE A 171 -8.81 -10.94 -8.04
CA PHE A 171 -8.15 -10.72 -6.74
C PHE A 171 -9.04 -11.17 -5.56
N CYS A 172 -10.32 -10.80 -5.56
CA CYS A 172 -11.28 -11.23 -4.53
C CYS A 172 -11.47 -12.75 -4.50
N MET A 173 -11.58 -13.38 -5.68
CA MET A 173 -11.71 -14.83 -5.81
C MET A 173 -10.44 -15.57 -5.34
N ALA A 174 -9.25 -15.00 -5.58
CA ALA A 174 -8.00 -15.55 -5.09
C ALA A 174 -7.88 -15.47 -3.56
N LEU A 175 -8.28 -14.36 -2.95
CA LEU A 175 -8.37 -14.25 -1.49
C LEU A 175 -9.37 -15.26 -0.89
N ASP A 176 -10.52 -15.44 -1.53
CA ASP A 176 -11.51 -16.42 -1.12
C ASP A 176 -10.97 -17.86 -1.18
N GLN A 177 -10.25 -18.21 -2.25
CA GLN A 177 -9.58 -19.52 -2.41
C GLN A 177 -8.48 -19.74 -1.36
N MET A 178 -7.84 -18.68 -0.88
CA MET A 178 -6.88 -18.74 0.21
C MET A 178 -7.55 -18.88 1.59
N GLY A 179 -8.88 -18.84 1.67
CA GLY A 179 -9.63 -18.86 2.92
C GLY A 179 -9.59 -17.52 3.67
N GLU A 180 -9.16 -16.44 3.03
CA GLU A 180 -9.06 -15.14 3.65
C GLU A 180 -10.38 -14.38 3.58
N ARG A 181 -10.82 -13.84 4.73
CA ARG A 181 -11.90 -12.86 4.72
C ARG A 181 -11.38 -11.56 4.13
N PHE A 182 -12.18 -10.92 3.29
CA PHE A 182 -11.77 -9.65 2.69
C PHE A 182 -12.87 -8.60 2.69
N VAL A 183 -12.45 -7.33 2.58
CA VAL A 183 -13.26 -6.16 2.20
C VAL A 183 -12.43 -5.37 1.20
N VAL A 184 -12.77 -5.48 -0.09
CA VAL A 184 -12.03 -4.86 -1.20
C VAL A 184 -12.92 -3.80 -1.84
N ASP A 185 -12.43 -2.57 -1.92
CA ASP A 185 -13.15 -1.48 -2.59
C ASP A 185 -13.26 -1.76 -4.09
N LEU A 186 -14.39 -1.40 -4.69
CA LEU A 186 -14.69 -1.62 -6.10
C LEU A 186 -14.71 -0.29 -6.87
N HIS A 187 -14.38 -0.36 -8.14
CA HIS A 187 -14.69 0.72 -9.08
C HIS A 187 -16.20 0.76 -9.34
N SER A 188 -16.71 1.93 -9.68
CA SER A 188 -18.16 2.16 -9.90
C SER A 188 -18.75 1.36 -11.06
N ASP A 189 -17.93 0.98 -12.03
CA ASP A 189 -18.22 0.19 -13.22
C ASP A 189 -18.02 -1.33 -13.04
N PHE A 190 -17.66 -1.79 -11.83
CA PHE A 190 -17.58 -3.22 -11.53
C PHE A 190 -18.95 -3.86 -11.68
N THR A 191 -19.02 -5.01 -12.36
CA THR A 191 -20.29 -5.68 -12.68
C THR A 191 -20.58 -6.84 -11.73
N VAL A 192 -21.83 -6.92 -11.30
CA VAL A 192 -22.38 -7.98 -10.44
C VAL A 192 -23.70 -8.48 -11.01
N TYR A 193 -24.15 -9.63 -10.52
CA TYR A 193 -25.50 -10.16 -10.77
C TYR A 193 -26.28 -10.17 -9.46
N LEU A 194 -27.56 -9.85 -9.52
CA LEU A 194 -28.45 -9.89 -8.34
C LEU A 194 -28.95 -11.30 -8.05
N ASP A 195 -29.09 -12.11 -9.10
CA ASP A 195 -29.43 -13.53 -9.04
C ASP A 195 -28.27 -14.36 -9.56
N ASP A 196 -28.28 -15.68 -9.30
CA ASP A 196 -27.28 -16.60 -9.84
C ASP A 196 -27.29 -16.54 -11.37
N PRO A 197 -26.19 -16.15 -12.01
CA PRO A 197 -26.12 -16.08 -13.46
C PRO A 197 -26.20 -17.46 -14.15
N ALA A 198 -26.09 -18.57 -13.41
CA ALA A 198 -26.15 -19.94 -13.91
C ALA A 198 -25.41 -20.12 -15.24
N PRO A 199 -24.07 -19.93 -15.27
CA PRO A 199 -23.30 -19.96 -16.51
C PRO A 199 -23.32 -21.34 -17.17
N TYR A 200 -23.40 -21.37 -18.49
CA TYR A 200 -23.42 -22.60 -19.27
C TYR A 200 -22.57 -22.50 -20.54
N ILE A 201 -22.17 -23.63 -21.08
CA ILE A 201 -21.57 -23.70 -22.43
C ILE A 201 -22.73 -23.95 -23.41
N PRO A 202 -22.96 -23.05 -24.38
CA PRO A 202 -24.07 -23.22 -25.34
C PRO A 202 -23.93 -24.50 -26.14
N GLU A 203 -25.04 -25.22 -26.31
CA GLU A 203 -25.08 -26.37 -27.24
C GLU A 203 -24.93 -25.89 -28.68
N LYS A 204 -24.21 -26.64 -29.47
CA LYS A 204 -24.00 -26.32 -30.86
C LYS A 204 -25.16 -26.83 -31.70
N ILE A 205 -25.95 -25.93 -32.27
CA ILE A 205 -27.11 -26.26 -33.13
C ILE A 205 -26.62 -26.87 -34.47
N ASN A 206 -25.52 -26.35 -35.03
CA ASN A 206 -24.92 -26.83 -36.28
C ASN A 206 -23.69 -27.67 -36.02
N LYS A 207 -23.62 -28.90 -36.60
CA LYS A 207 -22.49 -29.83 -36.41
C LYS A 207 -21.17 -29.41 -37.09
N GLN A 208 -21.11 -28.28 -37.84
CA GLN A 208 -19.91 -27.77 -38.52
C GLN A 208 -19.07 -26.86 -37.64
N GLY A 209 -17.73 -27.02 -37.62
CA GLY A 209 -16.75 -26.22 -36.88
C GLY A 209 -16.51 -26.71 -35.42
N PRO A 210 -15.56 -26.13 -34.68
CA PRO A 210 -15.23 -26.52 -33.31
C PRO A 210 -16.38 -26.26 -32.31
N PRO A 211 -16.47 -27.01 -31.21
CA PRO A 211 -17.46 -26.79 -30.16
C PRO A 211 -17.23 -25.45 -29.48
N PHE A 212 -18.29 -24.92 -28.86
CA PHE A 212 -18.14 -23.74 -27.99
C PHE A 212 -17.36 -24.13 -26.73
N THR A 213 -16.39 -23.30 -26.36
CA THR A 213 -15.55 -23.50 -25.18
C THR A 213 -15.71 -22.39 -24.13
N ARG A 214 -16.45 -21.33 -24.48
CA ARG A 214 -16.65 -20.18 -23.60
C ARG A 214 -17.98 -20.27 -22.88
N TYR A 215 -17.95 -20.06 -21.58
CA TYR A 215 -19.17 -19.94 -20.80
C TYR A 215 -19.96 -18.67 -21.17
N ARG A 216 -21.28 -18.76 -21.08
CA ARG A 216 -22.24 -17.66 -21.29
C ARG A 216 -23.29 -17.69 -20.18
N THR A 217 -24.02 -16.62 -20.06
CA THR A 217 -25.21 -16.50 -19.21
C THR A 217 -26.26 -15.63 -19.91
N ASP A 218 -27.52 -15.88 -19.66
CA ASP A 218 -28.61 -15.04 -20.08
C ASP A 218 -29.03 -14.06 -18.98
N ALA A 219 -28.46 -14.17 -17.80
CA ALA A 219 -28.70 -13.26 -16.68
C ALA A 219 -28.18 -11.85 -16.97
N ARG A 220 -28.93 -10.85 -16.57
CA ARG A 220 -28.51 -9.45 -16.68
C ARG A 220 -27.48 -9.11 -15.60
N SER A 221 -26.36 -8.54 -16.01
CA SER A 221 -25.38 -7.93 -15.10
C SER A 221 -25.68 -6.45 -14.89
N TYR A 222 -25.30 -5.92 -13.74
CA TYR A 222 -25.48 -4.53 -13.35
C TYR A 222 -24.15 -3.95 -12.88
N GLU A 223 -23.89 -2.68 -13.18
CA GLU A 223 -22.80 -1.96 -12.52
C GLU A 223 -23.12 -1.72 -11.05
N VAL A 224 -22.14 -1.84 -10.17
CA VAL A 224 -22.38 -1.65 -8.72
C VAL A 224 -22.92 -0.26 -8.39
N LYS A 225 -22.61 0.75 -9.20
CA LYS A 225 -23.18 2.09 -9.08
C LYS A 225 -24.70 2.07 -9.29
N GLU A 226 -25.18 1.41 -10.36
CA GLU A 226 -26.62 1.27 -10.66
C GLU A 226 -27.35 0.52 -9.53
N VAL A 227 -26.70 -0.54 -8.99
CA VAL A 227 -27.24 -1.30 -7.85
C VAL A 227 -27.41 -0.40 -6.63
N VAL A 228 -26.40 0.36 -6.28
CA VAL A 228 -26.42 1.25 -5.10
C VAL A 228 -27.45 2.37 -5.26
N GLU A 229 -27.62 2.91 -6.47
CA GLU A 229 -28.64 3.91 -6.80
C GLU A 229 -30.04 3.31 -6.70
N HIS A 230 -30.27 2.12 -7.26
CA HIS A 230 -31.55 1.41 -7.21
C HIS A 230 -32.03 1.13 -5.78
N PHE A 231 -31.11 0.71 -4.89
CA PHE A 231 -31.42 0.42 -3.49
C PHE A 231 -31.35 1.65 -2.59
N GLN A 232 -31.29 2.86 -3.15
CA GLN A 232 -31.42 4.15 -2.46
C GLN A 232 -30.55 4.25 -1.20
N LEU A 233 -29.22 4.21 -1.39
CA LEU A 233 -28.26 4.31 -0.28
C LEU A 233 -28.51 5.55 0.60
N SER A 234 -29.04 6.64 0.02
CA SER A 234 -29.43 7.86 0.73
C SER A 234 -30.48 7.64 1.83
N ASP A 235 -31.31 6.58 1.71
CA ASP A 235 -32.44 6.34 2.62
C ASP A 235 -32.11 5.27 3.66
N GLN A 236 -30.93 4.66 3.55
CA GLN A 236 -30.49 3.59 4.45
C GLN A 236 -30.19 4.09 5.88
N PRO A 237 -30.24 3.20 6.89
CA PRO A 237 -29.98 3.54 8.28
C PRO A 237 -28.64 4.23 8.50
N VAL A 238 -28.63 5.19 9.43
CA VAL A 238 -27.41 5.89 9.83
C VAL A 238 -26.68 5.12 10.91
N LEU A 239 -25.44 4.76 10.64
CA LEU A 239 -24.54 4.08 11.57
C LEU A 239 -23.46 5.04 12.08
N LYS A 240 -23.18 4.98 13.37
CA LYS A 240 -22.05 5.67 14.00
C LYS A 240 -20.88 4.69 14.10
N LEU A 241 -19.79 4.93 13.35
CA LEU A 241 -18.68 3.99 13.24
C LEU A 241 -17.58 4.26 14.27
N ARG A 242 -17.13 5.51 14.42
CA ARG A 242 -16.03 5.90 15.32
C ARG A 242 -16.10 7.36 15.71
N LYS A 243 -15.36 7.76 16.76
CA LYS A 243 -15.11 9.17 17.07
C LYS A 243 -13.98 9.71 16.16
N THR A 244 -14.08 10.96 15.77
CA THR A 244 -13.03 11.72 15.09
C THR A 244 -12.85 13.08 15.75
N SER A 245 -11.79 13.82 15.41
CA SER A 245 -11.57 15.20 15.90
C SER A 245 -12.69 16.17 15.53
N ARG A 246 -13.45 15.87 14.45
CA ARG A 246 -14.59 16.68 13.97
C ARG A 246 -15.95 16.13 14.40
N GLY A 247 -16.00 15.24 15.39
CA GLY A 247 -17.19 14.56 15.84
C GLY A 247 -17.28 13.10 15.38
N PRO A 248 -18.41 12.41 15.56
CA PRO A 248 -18.55 11.01 15.17
C PRO A 248 -18.62 10.84 13.65
N LEU A 249 -17.84 9.92 13.12
CA LEU A 249 -18.02 9.45 11.74
C LEU A 249 -19.35 8.71 11.64
N ARG A 250 -20.29 9.28 10.89
CA ARG A 250 -21.60 8.72 10.61
C ARG A 250 -21.68 8.37 9.13
N VAL A 251 -22.24 7.22 8.82
CA VAL A 251 -22.47 6.76 7.45
C VAL A 251 -23.88 6.20 7.31
N ARG A 252 -24.48 6.33 6.14
CA ARG A 252 -25.55 5.44 5.71
C ARG A 252 -24.90 4.19 5.14
N ALA A 253 -25.49 3.04 5.36
CA ALA A 253 -24.90 1.78 4.93
C ALA A 253 -25.93 0.84 4.36
N LEU A 254 -25.56 0.18 3.26
CA LEU A 254 -26.32 -0.82 2.54
C LEU A 254 -25.52 -2.12 2.49
N ARG A 255 -26.22 -3.25 2.61
CA ARG A 255 -25.69 -4.60 2.42
C ARG A 255 -26.60 -5.37 1.50
N LEU A 256 -26.01 -5.96 0.44
CA LEU A 256 -26.75 -6.79 -0.52
C LEU A 256 -25.97 -8.06 -0.84
N PRO A 257 -26.61 -9.23 -0.93
CA PRO A 257 -26.01 -10.39 -1.56
C PRO A 257 -25.95 -10.16 -3.07
N VAL A 258 -24.80 -10.48 -3.66
CA VAL A 258 -24.57 -10.38 -5.10
C VAL A 258 -23.77 -11.58 -5.60
N TYR A 259 -23.88 -11.90 -6.87
CA TYR A 259 -23.04 -12.89 -7.51
C TYR A 259 -21.98 -12.22 -8.36
N VAL A 260 -20.78 -12.77 -8.32
CA VAL A 260 -19.63 -12.34 -9.12
C VAL A 260 -19.12 -13.51 -9.94
N TRP A 261 -18.90 -13.28 -11.22
CA TRP A 261 -18.48 -14.31 -12.15
C TRP A 261 -17.27 -13.83 -12.98
N ASN A 262 -16.23 -14.67 -13.05
CA ASN A 262 -15.02 -14.38 -13.80
C ASN A 262 -15.07 -14.75 -15.29
N ARG A 263 -16.18 -15.35 -15.75
CA ARG A 263 -16.40 -15.86 -17.11
C ARG A 263 -15.53 -17.06 -17.51
N GLU A 264 -14.80 -17.65 -16.57
CA GLU A 264 -13.87 -18.76 -16.80
C GLU A 264 -14.36 -20.08 -16.17
N SER A 265 -15.38 -20.03 -15.32
CA SER A 265 -15.93 -21.17 -14.61
C SER A 265 -17.44 -21.32 -14.84
N VAL A 266 -17.96 -22.52 -14.57
CA VAL A 266 -19.41 -22.81 -14.58
C VAL A 266 -20.11 -22.23 -13.34
N GLU A 267 -19.36 -21.80 -12.33
CA GLU A 267 -19.91 -21.31 -11.08
C GLU A 267 -19.63 -19.82 -10.90
N ALA A 268 -20.65 -19.07 -10.51
CA ALA A 268 -20.52 -17.74 -9.96
C ALA A 268 -20.39 -17.83 -8.43
N LYS A 269 -19.65 -16.92 -7.85
CA LYS A 269 -19.46 -16.85 -6.39
C LYS A 269 -20.42 -15.84 -5.79
N ARG A 270 -21.11 -16.22 -4.71
CA ARG A 270 -21.97 -15.34 -3.94
C ARG A 270 -21.15 -14.58 -2.91
N TYR A 271 -21.20 -13.26 -2.98
CA TYR A 271 -20.51 -12.33 -2.07
C TYR A 271 -21.49 -11.30 -1.50
N THR A 272 -20.99 -10.50 -0.58
CA THR A 272 -21.71 -9.37 0.00
C THR A 272 -21.21 -8.06 -0.62
N LEU A 273 -22.07 -7.29 -1.25
CA LEU A 273 -21.84 -5.91 -1.64
C LEU A 273 -22.12 -5.02 -0.43
N ILE A 274 -21.15 -4.15 -0.10
CA ILE A 274 -21.25 -3.19 0.99
C ILE A 274 -21.13 -1.80 0.37
N ALA A 275 -22.11 -0.94 0.58
CA ALA A 275 -22.03 0.45 0.20
C ALA A 275 -22.19 1.35 1.42
N THR A 276 -21.34 2.36 1.55
CA THR A 276 -21.45 3.37 2.62
C THR A 276 -21.36 4.78 2.05
N LEU A 277 -22.23 5.67 2.55
CA LEU A 277 -22.22 7.11 2.25
C LEU A 277 -21.93 7.88 3.53
N THR A 278 -20.84 8.66 3.55
CA THR A 278 -20.51 9.53 4.70
C THR A 278 -21.50 10.70 4.79
N LEU A 279 -21.81 11.09 6.02
CA LEU A 279 -22.63 12.27 6.30
C LEU A 279 -21.74 13.43 6.69
N GLY A 280 -21.87 14.58 6.03
CA GLY A 280 -21.08 15.78 6.29
C GLY A 280 -21.04 16.72 5.09
N GLN A 281 -20.14 17.69 5.11
CA GLN A 281 -20.03 18.71 4.04
C GLN A 281 -19.55 18.11 2.69
N ASN A 282 -18.73 17.05 2.73
CA ASN A 282 -18.25 16.35 1.54
C ASN A 282 -18.63 14.87 1.66
N PRO A 283 -19.85 14.49 1.26
CA PRO A 283 -20.28 13.10 1.31
C PRO A 283 -19.45 12.24 0.32
N GLU A 284 -18.98 11.11 0.80
CA GLU A 284 -18.21 10.15 0.00
C GLU A 284 -18.91 8.80 0.00
N THR A 285 -19.20 8.28 -1.18
CA THR A 285 -19.68 6.91 -1.36
C THR A 285 -18.49 5.97 -1.53
N LYS A 286 -18.47 4.87 -0.76
CA LYS A 286 -17.58 3.72 -0.97
C LYS A 286 -18.41 2.48 -1.21
N ILE A 287 -17.99 1.68 -2.18
CA ILE A 287 -18.60 0.40 -2.53
C ILE A 287 -17.52 -0.66 -2.45
N SER A 288 -17.76 -1.75 -1.73
CA SER A 288 -16.79 -2.83 -1.55
C SER A 288 -17.46 -4.20 -1.68
N LEU A 289 -16.68 -5.20 -2.04
CA LEU A 289 -17.04 -6.61 -2.03
C LEU A 289 -16.44 -7.31 -0.82
N SER A 290 -17.17 -8.27 -0.25
CA SER A 290 -16.71 -9.08 0.87
C SER A 290 -17.27 -10.50 0.81
N ASN A 291 -16.47 -11.49 1.25
CA ASN A 291 -16.93 -12.86 1.50
C ASN A 291 -17.30 -13.08 2.97
N ALA A 292 -17.47 -12.01 3.74
CA ALA A 292 -17.85 -12.11 5.14
C ALA A 292 -19.20 -12.81 5.32
N ALA A 293 -19.31 -13.68 6.34
CA ALA A 293 -20.53 -14.39 6.65
C ALA A 293 -21.72 -13.45 6.90
N GLU A 294 -22.90 -13.90 6.54
CA GLU A 294 -24.14 -13.10 6.69
C GLU A 294 -24.46 -12.72 8.13
N THR A 295 -23.92 -13.47 9.09
CA THR A 295 -24.04 -13.21 10.54
C THR A 295 -23.26 -12.00 11.03
N ILE A 296 -22.31 -11.48 10.22
CA ILE A 296 -21.53 -10.29 10.62
C ILE A 296 -22.43 -9.05 10.47
N GLU A 297 -22.53 -8.26 11.54
CA GLU A 297 -23.34 -7.05 11.55
C GLU A 297 -22.91 -6.03 10.48
N LEU A 298 -23.87 -5.35 9.87
CA LEU A 298 -23.62 -4.30 8.87
C LEU A 298 -22.71 -3.19 9.40
N LYS A 299 -22.87 -2.81 10.67
CA LYS A 299 -22.01 -1.83 11.32
C LYS A 299 -20.54 -2.27 11.33
N ARG A 300 -20.28 -3.56 11.57
CA ARG A 300 -18.93 -4.13 11.53
C ARG A 300 -18.34 -4.09 10.14
N LEU A 301 -19.11 -4.47 9.12
CA LEU A 301 -18.66 -4.42 7.72
C LEU A 301 -18.36 -2.97 7.28
N ALA A 302 -19.23 -2.02 7.60
CA ALA A 302 -19.03 -0.61 7.31
C ALA A 302 -17.79 -0.05 8.05
N TRP A 303 -17.53 -0.53 9.29
CA TRP A 303 -16.34 -0.17 10.03
C TRP A 303 -15.08 -0.75 9.36
N MET A 304 -15.07 -2.02 8.96
CA MET A 304 -13.93 -2.65 8.25
C MET A 304 -13.61 -1.89 6.96
N GLN A 305 -14.62 -1.55 6.14
CA GLN A 305 -14.45 -0.77 4.92
C GLN A 305 -13.76 0.59 5.18
N ARG A 306 -14.10 1.27 6.27
CA ARG A 306 -13.58 2.60 6.61
C ARG A 306 -12.25 2.58 7.37
N GLN A 307 -11.70 1.40 7.71
CA GLN A 307 -10.39 1.29 8.37
C GLN A 307 -9.23 1.62 7.41
N ARG A 308 -9.39 1.45 6.10
CA ARG A 308 -8.35 1.78 5.11
C ARG A 308 -7.84 3.24 5.19
N TYR A 309 -8.64 4.17 5.68
CA TYR A 309 -8.21 5.56 5.94
C TYR A 309 -6.90 5.65 6.76
N TRP A 310 -6.67 4.75 7.70
CA TRP A 310 -5.48 4.81 8.55
C TRP A 310 -4.20 4.42 7.83
N ILE A 311 -4.30 3.73 6.71
CA ILE A 311 -3.16 3.36 5.86
C ILE A 311 -2.69 4.58 5.08
N GLU A 312 -3.63 5.35 4.54
CA GLU A 312 -3.32 6.62 3.86
C GLU A 312 -2.59 7.55 4.82
N ARG A 313 -3.05 7.61 6.08
CA ARG A 313 -2.40 8.37 7.14
C ARG A 313 -1.01 7.84 7.49
N ALA A 314 -0.84 6.52 7.59
CA ALA A 314 0.47 5.91 7.84
C ALA A 314 1.47 6.22 6.71
N PHE A 315 1.02 6.20 5.45
CA PHE A 315 1.88 6.60 4.33
C PHE A 315 2.23 8.10 4.33
N GLU A 316 1.30 8.94 4.75
CA GLU A 316 1.55 10.36 4.94
C GLU A 316 2.64 10.56 6.00
N ASP A 317 2.48 9.98 7.18
CA ASP A 317 3.47 10.02 8.26
C ASP A 317 4.83 9.42 7.81
N GLY A 318 4.83 8.29 7.08
CA GLY A 318 6.04 7.69 6.53
C GLY A 318 6.79 8.59 5.55
N LYS A 319 6.07 9.35 4.72
CA LYS A 319 6.66 10.27 3.75
C LYS A 319 7.13 11.57 4.38
N SER A 320 6.39 12.14 5.35
CA SER A 320 6.73 13.39 6.01
C SER A 320 7.78 13.19 7.10
N GLU A 321 7.60 12.18 7.99
CA GLU A 321 8.41 12.07 9.20
C GLU A 321 9.53 11.01 9.09
N CYS A 322 9.36 9.98 8.26
CA CYS A 322 10.33 8.88 8.16
C CYS A 322 11.14 8.86 6.85
N GLY A 323 10.95 9.84 5.96
CA GLY A 323 11.74 9.98 4.72
C GLY A 323 11.47 8.89 3.67
N MET A 324 10.29 8.25 3.68
CA MET A 324 9.93 7.16 2.78
C MET A 324 10.13 7.52 1.29
N ALA A 325 9.94 8.79 0.91
CA ALA A 325 10.09 9.27 -0.46
C ALA A 325 11.42 9.98 -0.75
N ASP A 326 12.28 10.20 0.25
CA ASP A 326 13.44 11.09 0.15
C ASP A 326 14.72 10.41 -0.37
N TYR A 327 14.67 9.12 -0.65
CA TYR A 327 15.82 8.35 -1.07
C TYR A 327 16.31 8.70 -2.50
N GLN A 328 17.63 8.56 -2.68
CA GLN A 328 18.32 8.75 -3.96
C GLN A 328 18.99 7.46 -4.48
N VAL A 329 18.84 6.36 -3.76
CA VAL A 329 19.39 5.06 -4.14
C VAL A 329 18.74 4.53 -5.43
N ARG A 330 19.55 3.81 -6.23
CA ARG A 330 19.13 3.35 -7.57
C ARG A 330 19.13 1.83 -7.73
N LYS A 331 19.79 1.10 -6.84
CA LYS A 331 19.97 -0.35 -6.89
C LYS A 331 18.88 -1.07 -6.10
N TRP A 332 18.63 -2.32 -6.46
CA TRP A 332 17.65 -3.19 -5.81
C TRP A 332 17.87 -3.29 -4.30
N ASN A 333 19.06 -3.76 -3.87
CA ASN A 333 19.33 -3.93 -2.45
C ASN A 333 19.24 -2.61 -1.68
N ALA A 334 19.81 -1.54 -2.22
CA ALA A 334 19.80 -0.24 -1.57
C ALA A 334 18.38 0.32 -1.41
N TRP A 335 17.47 0.04 -2.34
CA TRP A 335 16.06 0.39 -2.21
C TRP A 335 15.40 -0.39 -1.07
N HIS A 336 15.62 -1.70 -1.00
CA HIS A 336 15.06 -2.53 0.06
C HIS A 336 15.64 -2.20 1.43
N HIS A 337 16.95 -1.92 1.51
CA HIS A 337 17.57 -1.42 2.73
C HIS A 337 16.93 -0.11 3.20
N HIS A 338 16.73 0.85 2.29
CA HIS A 338 16.05 2.10 2.63
C HIS A 338 14.65 1.85 3.18
N MET A 339 13.85 1.02 2.50
CA MET A 339 12.47 0.72 2.93
C MET A 339 12.44 -0.01 4.29
N ALA A 340 13.36 -0.93 4.54
CA ALA A 340 13.48 -1.61 5.84
C ALA A 340 13.73 -0.61 6.97
N LEU A 341 14.65 0.35 6.79
CA LEU A 341 14.92 1.39 7.78
C LEU A 341 13.73 2.34 7.98
N VAL A 342 13.00 2.68 6.91
CA VAL A 342 11.78 3.47 7.00
C VAL A 342 10.71 2.74 7.81
N MET A 343 10.52 1.44 7.56
CA MET A 343 9.55 0.62 8.29
C MET A 343 9.91 0.49 9.77
N MET A 344 11.21 0.35 10.10
CA MET A 344 11.69 0.41 11.49
C MET A 344 11.36 1.76 12.16
N ALA A 345 11.58 2.87 11.45
CA ALA A 345 11.26 4.20 11.97
C ALA A 345 9.75 4.38 12.20
N MET A 346 8.92 3.88 11.28
CA MET A 346 7.46 3.91 11.42
C MET A 346 6.99 3.04 12.58
N LEU A 347 7.59 1.86 12.78
CA LEU A 347 7.31 0.98 13.92
C LEU A 347 7.67 1.67 15.25
N PHE A 348 8.82 2.33 15.31
CA PHE A 348 9.21 3.12 16.49
C PHE A 348 8.16 4.21 16.81
N MET A 349 7.75 5.00 15.80
CA MET A 349 6.70 6.01 15.96
C MET A 349 5.38 5.41 16.46
N LEU A 350 4.98 4.25 15.93
CA LEU A 350 3.80 3.52 16.37
C LEU A 350 3.93 3.09 17.83
N THR A 351 5.08 2.51 18.21
CA THR A 351 5.35 2.03 19.56
C THR A 351 5.21 3.14 20.59
N GLU A 352 5.80 4.31 20.30
CA GLU A 352 5.70 5.46 21.19
C GLU A 352 4.26 5.98 21.33
N ARG A 353 3.51 6.03 20.21
CA ARG A 353 2.09 6.42 20.23
C ARG A 353 1.22 5.44 21.01
N ILE A 354 1.49 4.14 20.92
CA ILE A 354 0.75 3.12 21.70
C ILE A 354 1.13 3.17 23.18
N ARG A 355 2.44 3.30 23.49
CA ARG A 355 2.95 3.36 24.86
C ARG A 355 2.34 4.54 25.63
N HIS A 356 2.18 5.66 24.97
CA HIS A 356 1.73 6.90 25.59
C HIS A 356 0.24 7.25 25.33
N LYS A 357 -0.54 6.32 24.74
CA LYS A 357 -1.93 6.57 24.31
C LYS A 357 -2.88 7.02 25.42
N ASP A 358 -2.63 6.62 26.67
CA ASP A 358 -3.48 6.95 27.81
C ASP A 358 -3.15 8.32 28.39
N THR A 359 -1.87 8.73 28.36
CA THR A 359 -1.41 10.03 28.84
C THR A 359 -1.53 11.09 27.74
N TYR A 360 -1.14 10.76 26.50
CA TYR A 360 -1.15 11.66 25.35
C TYR A 360 -1.95 11.03 24.19
N PRO A 361 -3.28 10.96 24.29
CA PRO A 361 -4.12 10.25 23.31
C PRO A 361 -4.08 10.83 21.89
N LEU A 362 -3.60 12.07 21.73
CA LEU A 362 -3.48 12.73 20.43
C LEU A 362 -2.03 12.81 19.91
N LEU A 363 -1.07 12.15 20.57
CA LEU A 363 0.33 12.13 20.15
C LEU A 363 0.46 11.70 18.68
N SER A 364 1.03 12.58 17.85
CA SER A 364 1.25 12.37 16.42
C SER A 364 2.70 11.96 16.13
N CYS A 365 2.95 11.49 14.91
CA CYS A 365 4.32 11.23 14.44
C CYS A 365 5.14 12.53 14.35
N SER A 366 4.51 13.64 14.01
CA SER A 366 5.15 14.95 13.98
C SER A 366 5.59 15.42 15.36
N ASP A 367 4.76 15.21 16.40
CA ASP A 367 5.14 15.56 17.79
C ASP A 367 6.36 14.74 18.24
N ILE A 368 6.41 13.45 17.90
CA ILE A 368 7.55 12.58 18.22
C ILE A 368 8.80 13.05 17.47
N GLU A 369 8.68 13.40 16.19
CA GLU A 369 9.80 13.93 15.40
C GLU A 369 10.32 15.23 15.99
N GLU A 370 9.45 16.14 16.42
CA GLU A 370 9.81 17.37 17.09
C GLU A 370 10.57 17.12 18.40
N LEU A 371 10.05 16.23 19.27
CA LEU A 371 10.75 15.81 20.49
C LEU A 371 12.14 15.25 20.20
N LEU A 372 12.26 14.33 19.25
CA LEU A 372 13.55 13.76 18.84
C LEU A 372 14.47 14.84 18.29
N SER A 373 13.96 15.83 17.60
CA SER A 373 14.73 16.94 17.07
C SER A 373 15.37 17.81 18.17
N HIS A 374 14.75 17.89 19.34
CA HIS A 374 15.25 18.64 20.49
C HIS A 374 16.23 17.83 21.37
N PHE A 375 15.97 16.54 21.56
CA PHE A 375 16.69 15.75 22.54
C PHE A 375 17.82 14.88 21.96
N LEU A 376 17.78 14.55 20.67
CA LEU A 376 18.87 13.81 20.05
C LEU A 376 20.08 14.71 19.76
N PRO A 377 21.31 14.23 19.97
CA PRO A 377 22.53 15.00 19.68
C PRO A 377 22.52 15.49 18.22
N ARG A 378 22.87 16.75 18.04
CA ARG A 378 23.02 17.36 16.71
C ARG A 378 24.47 17.80 16.53
N ARG A 379 24.90 17.80 15.26
CA ARG A 379 26.20 18.37 14.89
C ARG A 379 26.21 19.87 15.23
N ASP A 380 27.27 20.34 15.84
CA ASP A 380 27.45 21.77 16.14
C ASP A 380 27.50 22.58 14.85
N VAL A 381 26.73 23.66 14.84
CA VAL A 381 26.63 24.58 13.70
C VAL A 381 27.56 25.76 13.94
N SER A 382 28.87 25.57 13.67
CA SER A 382 29.85 26.67 13.61
C SER A 382 29.87 27.26 12.19
N GLU A 383 30.38 28.50 12.06
CA GLU A 383 30.59 29.14 10.74
C GLU A 383 31.46 28.27 9.84
N ALA A 384 32.55 27.73 10.38
CA ALA A 384 33.44 26.82 9.66
C ALA A 384 32.72 25.56 9.15
N GLU A 385 31.83 24.97 9.95
CA GLU A 385 31.03 23.79 9.55
C GLU A 385 30.01 24.15 8.45
N VAL A 386 29.36 25.31 8.53
CA VAL A 386 28.45 25.77 7.49
C VAL A 386 29.20 25.98 6.16
N ILE A 387 30.36 26.60 6.19
CA ILE A 387 31.21 26.80 5.00
C ILE A 387 31.63 25.46 4.43
N ARG A 388 32.10 24.53 5.25
CA ARG A 388 32.47 23.17 4.83
C ARG A 388 31.28 22.46 4.13
N GLN A 389 30.08 22.53 4.69
CA GLN A 389 28.90 21.94 4.08
C GLN A 389 28.55 22.57 2.74
N LEU A 390 28.69 23.88 2.61
CA LEU A 390 28.46 24.61 1.34
C LEU A 390 29.51 24.18 0.28
N GLU A 391 30.76 24.06 0.65
CA GLU A 391 31.83 23.60 -0.25
C GLU A 391 31.61 22.17 -0.71
N ASP A 392 31.19 21.25 0.18
CA ASP A 392 30.85 19.89 -0.14
C ASP A 392 29.67 19.81 -1.13
N ARG A 393 28.62 20.61 -0.91
CA ARG A 393 27.49 20.70 -1.84
C ARG A 393 27.91 21.24 -3.20
N HIS A 394 28.78 22.26 -3.20
CA HIS A 394 29.29 22.85 -4.44
C HIS A 394 30.12 21.84 -5.24
N ARG A 395 31.04 21.14 -4.61
CA ARG A 395 31.88 20.10 -5.21
C ARG A 395 31.04 18.98 -5.83
N ARG A 396 29.98 18.51 -5.14
CA ARG A 396 29.07 17.48 -5.64
C ARG A 396 28.28 17.96 -6.86
N ARG A 397 27.80 19.22 -6.86
CA ARG A 397 27.13 19.81 -8.03
C ARG A 397 28.06 19.91 -9.22
N GLN A 398 29.28 20.36 -9.00
CA GLN A 398 30.30 20.47 -10.04
C GLN A 398 30.60 19.09 -10.66
N SER A 399 30.83 18.06 -9.85
CA SER A 399 31.04 16.69 -10.32
C SER A 399 29.84 16.15 -11.12
N ALA A 400 28.62 16.49 -10.72
CA ALA A 400 27.43 16.09 -11.47
C ALA A 400 27.34 16.78 -12.85
N ILE A 401 27.66 18.06 -12.93
CA ILE A 401 27.71 18.83 -14.19
C ILE A 401 28.75 18.21 -15.13
N GLU A 402 29.96 17.97 -14.64
CA GLU A 402 31.05 17.36 -15.44
C GLU A 402 30.67 15.96 -15.95
N ALA A 403 30.02 15.14 -15.11
CA ALA A 403 29.56 13.82 -15.51
C ALA A 403 28.48 13.88 -16.59
N HIS A 404 27.64 14.91 -16.61
CA HIS A 404 26.66 15.14 -17.68
C HIS A 404 27.31 15.66 -18.96
N THR A 405 28.32 16.51 -18.86
CA THR A 405 29.06 17.06 -20.02
C THR A 405 29.89 16.00 -20.73
N ARG A 406 30.51 15.06 -19.99
CA ARG A 406 31.27 13.93 -20.54
C ARG A 406 30.41 12.88 -21.28
N LYS A 407 29.09 12.90 -21.08
CA LYS A 407 28.15 11.96 -21.73
C LYS A 407 27.48 12.52 -22.99
N ARG A 408 27.76 13.76 -23.32
CA ARG A 408 27.42 14.38 -24.61
C ARG A 408 28.59 14.31 -25.55
#